data_5e84527cb6be8bfeac6e0ecdbfac6f52
#
_entry.id   5e84527cb6be8bfeac6e0ecdbfac6f52
#
_cell.length_a   1.000
_cell.length_b   1.000
_cell.length_c   1.000
_cell.angle_alpha   90.00
_cell.angle_beta   90.00
_cell.angle_gamma   90.00
#
_symmetry.space_group_name_H-M   'P 1'
#
loop_
_entity.id
_entity.type
_entity.pdbx_description
1 polymer ?
#
loop_
_entity_poly.entity_id
_entity_poly.type
_entity_poly.pdbx_seq_one_letter_code
_entity_poly.pdbx_strand_id
1 'polypeptide(L)'
;MNTQRHAPRIASPLLAAICALAMASGAVAQTAAPTNASEAPSAGMPQTEQQGDVSFVSGGVGRDESTALRQARSQWPLSLLFTGPGSSYVSDVRVQIANAGGTTVLDTSAHGPYMLVRLPAGSYTINATYGSVTRRQTVNVHGNGSARATFAFPANH
;
A
#
# COMPACT_ATOMS: atom_id res chain seq x y z
N MET A 1 -22.88 -59.68 16.58
CA MET A 1 -22.00 -60.86 16.49
C MET A 1 -20.60 -60.36 16.42
N ASN A 2 -19.96 -60.28 17.54
CA ASN A 2 -18.90 -61.19 18.00
C ASN A 2 -17.66 -61.08 17.15
N THR A 3 -16.45 -60.86 17.57
CA THR A 3 -15.75 -61.20 18.83
C THR A 3 -14.33 -60.61 18.68
N GLN A 4 -13.86 -59.79 19.59
CA GLN A 4 -12.89 -60.04 20.67
C GLN A 4 -11.49 -60.54 20.30
N ARG A 5 -10.51 -59.78 20.81
CA ARG A 5 -9.29 -60.17 21.57
C ARG A 5 -8.11 -60.65 20.70
N HIS A 6 -6.91 -60.27 20.90
CA HIS A 6 -6.06 -60.34 22.09
C HIS A 6 -4.78 -59.50 21.91
N ALA A 7 -4.36 -58.85 22.96
CA ALA A 7 -2.94 -58.56 23.18
C ALA A 7 -2.25 -59.79 23.80
N PRO A 8 -0.94 -59.90 23.73
CA PRO A 8 -0.20 -59.81 24.96
C PRO A 8 1.16 -59.09 24.88
N ARG A 9 1.45 -58.52 25.98
CA ARG A 9 2.69 -58.08 26.60
C ARG A 9 3.84 -59.09 26.42
N ILE A 10 5.09 -58.59 26.51
CA ILE A 10 6.18 -59.05 27.40
C ILE A 10 7.46 -58.29 27.03
N ALA A 11 7.91 -57.44 27.89
CA ALA A 11 9.06 -57.42 28.79
C ALA A 11 10.41 -57.01 28.19
N SER A 12 10.97 -55.98 28.84
CA SER A 12 12.38 -55.53 28.83
C SER A 12 13.32 -56.63 29.34
N PRO A 13 14.64 -56.53 29.10
CA PRO A 13 15.48 -55.80 30.03
C PRO A 13 16.73 -55.07 29.47
N LEU A 14 17.12 -53.98 30.13
CA LEU A 14 18.44 -53.56 30.60
C LEU A 14 19.74 -53.89 29.85
N LEU A 15 20.56 -52.97 29.47
CA LEU A 15 21.79 -52.52 30.13
C LEU A 15 22.72 -51.66 29.26
N ALA A 16 23.31 -50.67 29.92
CA ALA A 16 24.62 -50.12 29.74
C ALA A 16 24.83 -48.87 28.83
N ALA A 17 24.92 -47.81 29.54
CA ALA A 17 25.85 -46.70 29.46
C ALA A 17 26.94 -46.75 28.39
N ILE A 18 27.15 -45.61 27.73
CA ILE A 18 28.43 -44.93 27.55
C ILE A 18 28.18 -43.47 27.08
N CYS A 19 28.80 -42.55 27.78
CA CYS A 19 28.88 -41.12 27.52
C CYS A 19 29.43 -40.83 26.12
N ALA A 20 28.73 -39.96 25.38
CA ALA A 20 29.36 -39.14 24.36
C ALA A 20 28.79 -37.74 24.46
N LEU A 21 29.58 -36.78 24.93
CA LEU A 21 29.34 -35.37 24.79
C LEU A 21 29.23 -35.06 23.29
N ALA A 22 28.04 -34.79 22.84
CA ALA A 22 27.85 -34.11 21.57
C ALA A 22 27.28 -32.74 21.90
N MET A 23 28.09 -31.74 21.59
CA MET A 23 27.71 -30.35 21.61
C MET A 23 26.50 -30.13 20.70
N ALA A 24 25.36 -29.99 21.27
CA ALA A 24 24.17 -29.52 20.56
C ALA A 24 24.38 -28.04 20.24
N SER A 25 24.85 -27.76 19.05
CA SER A 25 24.72 -26.45 18.43
C SER A 25 23.24 -26.15 18.32
N GLY A 26 22.76 -25.29 19.22
CA GLY A 26 21.40 -24.76 19.14
C GLY A 26 21.23 -24.05 17.80
N ALA A 27 20.57 -24.66 16.86
CA ALA A 27 20.01 -23.96 15.74
C ALA A 27 18.89 -23.08 16.28
N VAL A 28 19.21 -21.82 16.52
CA VAL A 28 18.17 -20.79 16.67
C VAL A 28 17.45 -20.73 15.34
N ALA A 29 16.27 -21.30 15.28
CA ALA A 29 15.35 -21.03 14.22
C ALA A 29 15.06 -19.52 14.28
N GLN A 30 15.75 -18.77 13.46
CA GLN A 30 15.35 -17.40 13.16
C GLN A 30 14.03 -17.51 12.41
N THR A 31 12.96 -17.30 13.12
CA THR A 31 11.68 -16.99 12.51
C THR A 31 11.91 -15.72 11.71
N ALA A 32 12.06 -15.86 10.40
CA ALA A 32 12.06 -14.73 9.51
C ALA A 32 10.71 -14.05 9.69
N ALA A 33 10.70 -12.93 10.38
CA ALA A 33 9.59 -12.01 10.34
C ALA A 33 9.32 -11.69 8.86
N PRO A 34 8.05 -11.60 8.43
CA PRO A 34 7.78 -11.13 7.09
C PRO A 34 8.42 -9.76 6.96
N THR A 35 9.50 -9.72 6.22
CA THR A 35 10.07 -8.46 5.78
C THR A 35 9.02 -7.89 4.86
N ASN A 36 8.21 -6.95 5.37
CA ASN A 36 7.57 -6.02 4.49
C ASN A 36 8.72 -5.42 3.71
N ALA A 37 8.87 -5.86 2.47
CA ALA A 37 9.75 -5.20 1.55
C ALA A 37 9.17 -3.80 1.35
N SER A 38 9.58 -2.89 2.22
CA SER A 38 9.54 -1.48 1.90
C SER A 38 10.43 -1.38 0.68
N GLU A 39 9.81 -1.31 -0.50
CA GLU A 39 10.52 -0.92 -1.69
C GLU A 39 11.34 0.31 -1.32
N ALA A 40 12.65 0.19 -1.44
CA ALA A 40 13.54 1.30 -1.18
C ALA A 40 13.03 2.49 -2.01
N PRO A 41 12.82 3.67 -1.41
CA PRO A 41 12.32 4.81 -2.16
C PRO A 41 13.27 5.05 -3.32
N SER A 42 12.76 4.97 -4.54
CA SER A 42 13.50 5.37 -5.73
C SER A 42 13.98 6.80 -5.51
N ALA A 43 15.25 7.08 -5.80
CA ALA A 43 15.83 8.40 -5.55
C ALA A 43 14.90 9.51 -6.07
N GLY A 44 14.47 10.40 -5.20
CA GLY A 44 13.54 11.48 -5.49
C GLY A 44 12.05 11.16 -5.32
N MET A 45 11.67 9.91 -5.03
CA MET A 45 10.26 9.60 -4.71
C MET A 45 9.94 9.91 -3.25
N PRO A 46 8.80 10.58 -2.96
CA PRO A 46 8.29 10.69 -1.61
C PRO A 46 7.99 9.31 -1.01
N GLN A 47 7.89 9.27 0.30
CA GLN A 47 7.51 8.03 0.98
C GLN A 47 6.08 7.61 0.62
N THR A 48 5.90 6.31 0.44
CA THR A 48 4.56 5.74 0.27
C THR A 48 3.88 5.70 1.63
N GLU A 49 2.70 6.27 1.69
CA GLU A 49 1.81 6.26 2.84
C GLU A 49 0.71 5.23 2.64
N GLN A 50 0.09 4.78 3.72
CA GLN A 50 -0.99 3.81 3.67
C GLN A 50 -2.13 4.22 4.59
N GLN A 51 -3.36 4.11 4.08
CA GLN A 51 -4.58 4.28 4.85
C GLN A 51 -5.53 3.10 4.54
N GLY A 52 -5.75 2.22 5.53
CA GLY A 52 -6.45 0.96 5.30
C GLY A 52 -5.74 0.12 4.23
N ASP A 53 -6.47 -0.30 3.22
CA ASP A 53 -5.95 -1.08 2.09
C ASP A 53 -5.43 -0.22 0.93
N VAL A 54 -5.45 1.10 1.08
CA VAL A 54 -5.04 2.06 0.04
C VAL A 54 -3.64 2.55 0.33
N SER A 55 -2.74 2.35 -0.63
CA SER A 55 -1.40 2.95 -0.61
C SER A 55 -1.37 4.15 -1.53
N PHE A 56 -0.70 5.21 -1.09
CA PHE A 56 -0.58 6.42 -1.88
C PHE A 56 0.75 7.12 -1.65
N VAL A 57 1.12 7.97 -2.57
CA VAL A 57 2.26 8.86 -2.48
C VAL A 57 1.85 10.23 -3.00
N SER A 58 2.23 11.30 -2.31
CA SER A 58 1.95 12.66 -2.75
C SER A 58 3.17 13.55 -2.61
N GLY A 59 3.31 14.52 -3.51
CA GLY A 59 4.45 15.42 -3.53
C GLY A 59 4.62 16.12 -4.88
N GLY A 60 5.86 16.38 -5.24
CA GLY A 60 6.21 17.01 -6.51
C GLY A 60 6.43 18.52 -6.43
N VAL A 61 6.71 19.02 -5.23
CA VAL A 61 7.09 20.45 -5.03
C VAL A 61 8.49 20.70 -5.57
N GLY A 62 9.40 19.75 -5.41
CA GLY A 62 10.75 19.82 -5.97
C GLY A 62 10.83 19.24 -7.39
N ARG A 63 11.86 19.65 -8.15
CA ARG A 63 12.07 19.18 -9.52
C ARG A 63 12.31 17.68 -9.60
N ASP A 64 13.15 17.15 -8.73
CA ASP A 64 13.51 15.72 -8.74
C ASP A 64 12.31 14.88 -8.35
N GLU A 65 11.59 15.28 -7.31
CA GLU A 65 10.37 14.64 -6.84
C GLU A 65 9.25 14.67 -7.90
N SER A 66 9.01 15.83 -8.51
CA SER A 66 8.00 15.95 -9.58
C SER A 66 8.35 15.10 -10.80
N THR A 67 9.64 14.97 -11.11
CA THR A 67 10.11 14.13 -12.22
C THR A 67 9.92 12.65 -11.89
N ALA A 68 10.29 12.22 -10.68
CA ALA A 68 10.11 10.86 -10.23
C ALA A 68 8.63 10.45 -10.22
N LEU A 69 7.75 11.30 -9.68
CA LEU A 69 6.30 11.05 -9.67
C LEU A 69 5.70 10.97 -11.08
N ARG A 70 6.13 11.83 -11.99
CA ARG A 70 5.68 11.76 -13.40
C ARG A 70 6.13 10.48 -14.11
N GLN A 71 7.32 10.00 -13.81
CA GLN A 71 7.82 8.73 -14.36
C GLN A 71 7.10 7.52 -13.77
N ALA A 72 6.85 7.54 -12.46
CA ALA A 72 6.21 6.45 -11.74
C ALA A 72 4.70 6.30 -12.05
N ARG A 73 4.04 7.36 -12.51
CA ARG A 73 2.56 7.38 -12.66
C ARG A 73 1.98 6.26 -13.52
N SER A 74 2.74 5.75 -14.48
CA SER A 74 2.30 4.63 -15.33
C SER A 74 2.26 3.28 -14.60
N GLN A 75 2.94 3.19 -13.46
CA GLN A 75 3.00 2.00 -12.61
C GLN A 75 1.95 2.02 -11.48
N TRP A 76 1.20 3.12 -11.37
CA TRP A 76 0.16 3.30 -10.39
C TRP A 76 -1.22 3.29 -11.03
N PRO A 77 -2.20 2.60 -10.44
CA PRO A 77 -3.55 2.49 -11.00
C PRO A 77 -4.27 3.83 -11.18
N LEU A 78 -3.96 4.81 -10.32
CA LEU A 78 -4.58 6.13 -10.35
C LEU A 78 -3.52 7.23 -10.15
N SER A 79 -3.56 8.25 -10.98
CA SER A 79 -2.70 9.43 -10.91
C SER A 79 -3.54 10.70 -10.90
N LEU A 80 -3.33 11.54 -9.89
CA LEU A 80 -4.00 12.82 -9.71
C LEU A 80 -3.02 13.97 -9.91
N LEU A 81 -3.50 15.04 -10.52
CA LEU A 81 -2.77 16.29 -10.69
C LEU A 81 -3.63 17.46 -10.21
N PHE A 82 -3.05 18.33 -9.40
CA PHE A 82 -3.70 19.50 -8.84
C PHE A 82 -3.06 20.77 -9.39
N THR A 83 -3.88 21.62 -10.00
CA THR A 83 -3.44 22.88 -10.55
C THR A 83 -4.33 24.02 -10.07
N GLY A 84 -3.74 25.19 -9.90
CA GLY A 84 -4.41 26.45 -9.58
C GLY A 84 -4.54 27.36 -10.80
N PRO A 85 -4.73 28.64 -10.56
CA PRO A 85 -4.86 29.65 -11.62
C PRO A 85 -3.63 29.68 -12.53
N GLY A 86 -3.85 29.83 -13.83
CA GLY A 86 -2.77 29.87 -14.81
C GLY A 86 -1.94 28.59 -14.91
N SER A 87 -2.54 27.45 -14.53
CA SER A 87 -1.87 26.13 -14.51
C SER A 87 -0.70 26.04 -13.52
N SER A 88 -0.64 26.92 -12.53
CA SER A 88 0.30 26.80 -11.41
C SER A 88 0.01 25.54 -10.61
N TYR A 89 1.04 24.91 -10.08
CA TYR A 89 0.87 23.75 -9.21
C TYR A 89 0.43 24.18 -7.80
N VAL A 90 -0.47 23.41 -7.20
CA VAL A 90 -0.95 23.64 -5.82
C VAL A 90 -0.65 22.44 -4.93
N SER A 91 -0.44 22.71 -3.66
CA SER A 91 -0.29 21.72 -2.58
C SER A 91 -1.41 21.87 -1.56
N ASP A 92 -1.42 21.00 -0.57
CA ASP A 92 -2.39 21.02 0.54
C ASP A 92 -3.85 20.89 0.08
N VAL A 93 -4.04 20.12 -0.99
CA VAL A 93 -5.36 19.77 -1.49
C VAL A 93 -5.90 18.60 -0.67
N ARG A 94 -7.05 18.80 0.00
CA ARG A 94 -7.72 17.68 0.67
C ARG A 94 -8.37 16.78 -0.37
N VAL A 95 -8.06 15.49 -0.28
CA VAL A 95 -8.52 14.47 -1.23
C VAL A 95 -9.33 13.43 -0.48
N GLN A 96 -10.57 13.24 -0.92
CA GLN A 96 -11.42 12.14 -0.48
C GLN A 96 -11.76 11.27 -1.68
N ILE A 97 -11.55 9.98 -1.54
CA ILE A 97 -11.89 8.99 -2.57
C ILE A 97 -12.93 8.04 -1.97
N ALA A 98 -14.06 7.91 -2.65
CA ALA A 98 -15.11 6.98 -2.31
C ALA A 98 -15.28 5.93 -3.41
N ASN A 99 -15.57 4.69 -3.01
CA ASN A 99 -15.88 3.62 -3.95
C ASN A 99 -17.29 3.78 -4.55
N ALA A 100 -17.67 2.89 -5.46
CA ALA A 100 -18.99 2.89 -6.10
C ALA A 100 -20.15 2.76 -5.11
N GLY A 101 -19.93 2.15 -3.95
CA GLY A 101 -20.90 2.04 -2.87
C GLY A 101 -21.02 3.28 -1.99
N GLY A 102 -20.26 4.34 -2.26
CA GLY A 102 -20.24 5.57 -1.49
C GLY A 102 -19.38 5.52 -0.22
N THR A 103 -18.66 4.45 0.02
CA THR A 103 -17.75 4.32 1.16
C THR A 103 -16.44 5.05 0.87
N THR A 104 -16.03 5.95 1.77
CA THR A 104 -14.73 6.62 1.68
C THR A 104 -13.62 5.62 1.96
N VAL A 105 -12.73 5.44 0.98
CA VAL A 105 -11.58 4.53 1.06
C VAL A 105 -10.27 5.28 1.32
N LEU A 106 -10.23 6.57 1.05
CA LEU A 106 -9.09 7.44 1.33
C LEU A 106 -9.57 8.85 1.69
N ASP A 107 -9.04 9.41 2.77
CA ASP A 107 -9.23 10.81 3.16
C ASP A 107 -7.89 11.35 3.67
N THR A 108 -7.25 12.18 2.88
CA THR A 108 -5.91 12.72 3.18
C THR A 108 -5.70 14.06 2.52
N SER A 109 -4.57 14.70 2.81
CA SER A 109 -4.13 15.93 2.13
C SER A 109 -2.93 15.63 1.24
N ALA A 110 -2.97 16.08 0.00
CA ALA A 110 -1.87 15.96 -0.92
C ALA A 110 -0.80 17.02 -0.60
N HIS A 111 0.43 16.58 -0.36
CA HIS A 111 1.56 17.46 0.00
C HIS A 111 2.19 18.18 -1.20
N GLY A 112 1.69 17.95 -2.39
CA GLY A 112 2.16 18.58 -3.62
C GLY A 112 1.18 18.38 -4.76
N PRO A 113 1.54 18.85 -5.97
CA PRO A 113 0.65 18.82 -7.12
C PRO A 113 0.36 17.43 -7.67
N TYR A 114 1.18 16.44 -7.34
CA TYR A 114 1.02 15.08 -7.79
C TYR A 114 0.62 14.14 -6.65
N MET A 115 -0.31 13.25 -6.94
CA MET A 115 -0.68 12.16 -6.04
C MET A 115 -0.91 10.90 -6.85
N LEU A 116 -0.25 9.82 -6.45
CA LEU A 116 -0.42 8.49 -7.02
C LEU A 116 -1.11 7.62 -5.99
N VAL A 117 -2.13 6.87 -6.42
CA VAL A 117 -2.95 6.07 -5.50
C VAL A 117 -3.08 4.66 -6.05
N ARG A 118 -2.90 3.68 -5.18
CA ARG A 118 -3.09 2.26 -5.50
C ARG A 118 -4.42 1.80 -4.93
N LEU A 119 -5.33 1.52 -5.85
CA LEU A 119 -6.70 1.09 -5.58
C LEU A 119 -7.00 -0.17 -6.40
N PRO A 120 -7.86 -1.07 -5.89
CA PRO A 120 -8.43 -2.15 -6.70
C PRO A 120 -9.18 -1.60 -7.91
N ALA A 121 -9.33 -2.42 -8.96
CA ALA A 121 -10.15 -2.06 -10.11
C ALA A 121 -11.59 -1.75 -9.68
N GLY A 122 -12.16 -0.68 -10.21
CA GLY A 122 -13.49 -0.24 -9.87
C GLY A 122 -13.75 1.21 -10.22
N SER A 123 -14.95 1.67 -9.95
CA SER A 123 -15.36 3.06 -10.12
C SER A 123 -15.21 3.82 -8.80
N TYR A 124 -14.58 4.99 -8.85
CA TYR A 124 -14.32 5.82 -7.68
C TYR A 124 -14.74 7.26 -7.93
N THR A 125 -15.30 7.88 -6.90
CA THR A 125 -15.58 9.32 -6.89
C THR A 125 -14.51 10.01 -6.06
N ILE A 126 -13.87 11.00 -6.65
CA ILE A 126 -12.79 11.78 -6.02
C ILE A 126 -13.32 13.19 -5.78
N ASN A 127 -13.29 13.64 -4.53
CA ASN A 127 -13.51 15.02 -4.14
C ASN A 127 -12.17 15.64 -3.78
N ALA A 128 -11.77 16.67 -4.49
CA ALA A 128 -10.56 17.43 -4.19
C ALA A 128 -10.96 18.85 -3.75
N THR A 129 -10.52 19.25 -2.58
CA THR A 129 -10.83 20.55 -1.99
C THR A 129 -9.55 21.36 -1.80
N TYR A 130 -9.54 22.56 -2.36
CA TYR A 130 -8.46 23.53 -2.19
C TYR A 130 -9.06 24.87 -1.73
N GLY A 131 -8.69 25.32 -0.55
CA GLY A 131 -9.35 26.45 0.10
C GLY A 131 -10.84 26.20 0.30
N SER A 132 -11.69 27.03 -0.27
CA SER A 132 -13.15 26.91 -0.22
C SER A 132 -13.76 26.17 -1.42
N VAL A 133 -12.94 25.76 -2.40
CA VAL A 133 -13.41 25.18 -3.65
C VAL A 133 -13.24 23.66 -3.64
N THR A 134 -14.33 22.95 -3.84
CA THR A 134 -14.33 21.49 -4.02
C THR A 134 -14.61 21.14 -5.48
N ARG A 135 -13.79 20.27 -6.03
CA ARG A 135 -13.96 19.67 -7.35
C ARG A 135 -14.22 18.17 -7.19
N ARG A 136 -15.19 17.66 -7.96
CA ARG A 136 -15.56 16.25 -7.96
C ARG A 136 -15.35 15.66 -9.36
N GLN A 137 -14.74 14.50 -9.40
CA GLN A 137 -14.62 13.69 -10.62
C GLN A 137 -14.83 12.21 -10.30
N THR A 138 -15.44 11.49 -11.24
CA THR A 138 -15.55 10.03 -11.17
C THR A 138 -14.54 9.43 -12.14
N VAL A 139 -13.79 8.44 -11.68
CA VAL A 139 -12.79 7.73 -12.46
C VAL A 139 -13.02 6.23 -12.40
N ASN A 140 -12.67 5.53 -13.48
CA ASN A 140 -12.66 4.08 -13.50
C ASN A 140 -11.21 3.60 -13.45
N VAL A 141 -10.88 2.85 -12.42
CA VAL A 141 -9.57 2.23 -12.23
C VAL A 141 -9.63 0.84 -12.85
N HIS A 142 -8.69 0.55 -13.73
CA HIS A 142 -8.57 -0.75 -14.40
C HIS A 142 -7.37 -1.51 -13.84
N GLY A 143 -7.45 -2.84 -13.79
CA GLY A 143 -6.41 -3.67 -13.18
C GLY A 143 -5.06 -3.63 -13.91
N ASN A 144 -5.04 -3.22 -15.17
CA ASN A 144 -3.85 -3.19 -16.04
C ASN A 144 -3.64 -1.85 -16.73
N GLY A 145 -4.15 -0.77 -16.15
CA GLY A 145 -4.02 0.58 -16.70
C GLY A 145 -3.84 1.64 -15.63
N SER A 146 -3.47 2.84 -16.04
CA SER A 146 -3.37 4.01 -15.17
C SER A 146 -4.47 4.99 -15.51
N ALA A 147 -5.45 5.14 -14.61
CA ALA A 147 -6.43 6.21 -14.67
C ALA A 147 -5.78 7.55 -14.29
N ARG A 148 -6.24 8.63 -14.89
CA ARG A 148 -5.74 9.99 -14.63
C ARG A 148 -6.88 10.94 -14.36
N ALA A 149 -6.71 11.80 -13.38
CA ALA A 149 -7.63 12.90 -13.12
C ALA A 149 -6.83 14.19 -12.86
N THR A 150 -7.29 15.28 -13.42
CA THR A 150 -6.71 16.61 -13.19
C THR A 150 -7.76 17.50 -12.56
N PHE A 151 -7.40 18.13 -11.45
CA PHE A 151 -8.25 19.06 -10.72
C PHE A 151 -7.69 20.46 -10.85
N ALA A 152 -8.39 21.30 -11.60
CA ALA A 152 -8.03 22.70 -11.77
C ALA A 152 -8.88 23.57 -10.84
N PHE A 153 -8.24 24.35 -10.01
CA PHE A 153 -8.89 25.28 -9.07
C PHE A 153 -8.79 26.72 -9.60
N PRO A 154 -9.86 27.50 -9.51
CA PRO A 154 -9.84 28.91 -9.88
C PRO A 154 -9.00 29.71 -8.88
N ALA A 155 -8.68 30.95 -9.24
CA ALA A 155 -8.17 31.91 -8.27
C ALA A 155 -9.19 32.12 -7.15
N ASN A 156 -8.75 32.03 -5.91
CA ASN A 156 -9.57 32.46 -4.79
C ASN A 156 -9.62 34.00 -4.82
N HIS A 157 -10.80 34.54 -5.02
CA HIS A 157 -11.07 35.96 -4.91
C HIS A 157 -11.54 36.27 -3.49
#